data_5cf095fc0738a806f58c521d39f528c9
#
_entry.id   5cf095fc0738a806f58c521d39f528c9
#
_cell.length_a   1.000
_cell.length_b   1.000
_cell.length_c   1.000
_cell.angle_alpha   90.00
_cell.angle_beta   90.00
_cell.angle_gamma   90.00
#
_symmetry.space_group_name_H-M   'P 1'
#
loop_
_entity.id
_entity.type
_entity.pdbx_description
1 polymer ?
#
loop_
_entity_poly.entity_id
_entity_poly.type
_entity_poly.pdbx_seq_one_letter_code
_entity_poly.pdbx_strand_id
1 'polypeptide(L)'
;MGTITLALDDEKAPETVENFVRYAKDGHYDGTIFHRVIDGFMIQGGGFTKDMNQKETRAPIRNEAMNGLRNRRGTIAMARTAVVDSATSQFFINLVDNDFLDFRSPTPQDFGYAVFGSVTDGLEVVDQIAKVKTGFAGPHQNVPEEAIVIKKVTVS
;
A
#
# COMPACT_ATOMS: atom_id res chain seq x y z
N MET A 1 6.99 -16.24 2.93
CA MET A 1 8.06 -15.38 3.49
C MET A 1 7.86 -15.05 4.96
N GLY A 2 6.66 -14.95 5.42
CA GLY A 2 6.38 -14.68 6.83
C GLY A 2 5.21 -13.75 7.04
N THR A 3 5.11 -13.20 8.23
CA THR A 3 4.00 -12.34 8.65
C THR A 3 4.48 -10.91 8.81
N ILE A 4 3.67 -9.97 8.33
CA ILE A 4 3.87 -8.53 8.54
C ILE A 4 2.74 -8.06 9.44
N THR A 5 3.08 -7.45 10.56
CA THR A 5 2.11 -6.91 11.51
C THR A 5 2.10 -5.39 11.44
N LEU A 6 0.91 -4.82 11.33
CA LEU A 6 0.70 -3.39 11.21
C LEU A 6 -0.04 -2.84 12.43
N ALA A 7 0.35 -1.65 12.87
CA ALA A 7 -0.47 -0.83 13.75
C ALA A 7 -1.08 0.29 12.91
N LEU A 8 -2.41 0.39 12.92
CA LEU A 8 -3.13 1.39 12.14
C LEU A 8 -3.51 2.57 13.02
N ASP A 9 -3.43 3.78 12.45
CA ASP A 9 -3.67 5.04 13.17
C ASP A 9 -5.06 5.57 12.83
N ASP A 10 -6.08 5.06 13.52
CA ASP A 10 -7.47 5.44 13.29
C ASP A 10 -7.84 6.81 13.85
N GLU A 11 -6.98 7.42 14.66
CA GLU A 11 -7.18 8.78 15.13
C GLU A 11 -6.84 9.79 14.04
N LYS A 12 -5.71 9.59 13.35
CA LYS A 12 -5.23 10.53 12.34
C LYS A 12 -5.69 10.19 10.92
N ALA A 13 -6.06 8.94 10.66
CA ALA A 13 -6.54 8.51 9.35
C ALA A 13 -7.80 7.64 9.48
N PRO A 14 -8.89 8.19 10.07
CA PRO A 14 -10.07 7.39 10.38
C PRO A 14 -10.76 6.77 9.17
N GLU A 15 -10.92 7.52 8.09
CA GLU A 15 -11.58 7.00 6.87
C GLU A 15 -10.70 5.99 6.15
N THR A 16 -9.40 6.25 6.10
CA THR A 16 -8.44 5.37 5.45
C THR A 16 -8.34 4.03 6.19
N VAL A 17 -8.24 4.07 7.51
CA VAL A 17 -8.18 2.86 8.34
C VAL A 17 -9.47 2.06 8.21
N GLU A 18 -10.63 2.71 8.31
CA GLU A 18 -11.93 2.04 8.13
C GLU A 18 -12.01 1.35 6.76
N ASN A 19 -11.60 2.03 5.71
CA ASN A 19 -11.59 1.49 4.34
C ASN A 19 -10.70 0.25 4.23
N PHE A 20 -9.49 0.34 4.73
CA PHE A 20 -8.53 -0.78 4.70
C PHE A 20 -9.06 -1.97 5.50
N VAL A 21 -9.56 -1.73 6.69
CA VAL A 21 -10.11 -2.79 7.56
C VAL A 21 -11.32 -3.47 6.92
N ARG A 22 -12.21 -2.71 6.25
CA ARG A 22 -13.34 -3.28 5.53
C ARG A 22 -12.90 -4.22 4.42
N TYR A 23 -11.93 -3.81 3.59
CA TYR A 23 -11.37 -4.69 2.56
C TYR A 23 -10.74 -5.93 3.18
N ALA A 24 -10.01 -5.78 4.28
CA ALA A 24 -9.38 -6.92 4.96
C ALA A 24 -10.43 -7.91 5.48
N LYS A 25 -11.47 -7.42 6.13
CA LYS A 25 -12.55 -8.26 6.68
C LYS A 25 -13.37 -8.95 5.59
N ASP A 26 -13.51 -8.32 4.44
CA ASP A 26 -14.23 -8.90 3.29
C ASP A 26 -13.40 -9.94 2.53
N GLY A 27 -12.14 -10.16 2.92
CA GLY A 27 -11.25 -11.08 2.23
C GLY A 27 -10.73 -10.55 0.90
N HIS A 28 -10.86 -9.26 0.64
CA HIS A 28 -10.45 -8.66 -0.64
C HIS A 28 -8.96 -8.85 -0.89
N TYR A 29 -8.14 -8.72 0.16
CA TYR A 29 -6.68 -8.81 0.03
C TYR A 29 -6.17 -10.25 -0.08
N ASP A 30 -6.98 -11.23 0.32
CA ASP A 30 -6.58 -12.63 0.27
C ASP A 30 -6.39 -13.07 -1.18
N GLY A 31 -5.22 -13.57 -1.51
CA GLY A 31 -4.87 -13.96 -2.88
C GLY A 31 -4.41 -12.83 -3.79
N THR A 32 -4.35 -11.59 -3.31
CA THR A 32 -3.75 -10.49 -4.08
C THR A 32 -2.22 -10.52 -3.93
N ILE A 33 -1.53 -9.80 -4.82
CA ILE A 33 -0.08 -9.80 -4.88
C ILE A 33 0.50 -8.41 -4.61
N PHE A 34 1.79 -8.39 -4.27
CA PHE A 34 2.60 -7.18 -4.40
C PHE A 34 3.02 -7.08 -5.87
N HIS A 35 2.26 -6.34 -6.65
CA HIS A 35 2.43 -6.26 -8.11
C HIS A 35 3.45 -5.21 -8.55
N ARG A 36 3.95 -4.39 -7.63
CA ARG A 36 4.96 -3.37 -7.91
C ARG A 36 5.94 -3.31 -6.76
N VAL A 37 7.19 -3.67 -7.03
CA VAL A 37 8.25 -3.71 -6.03
C VAL A 37 9.46 -2.97 -6.60
N ILE A 38 9.88 -1.92 -5.91
CA ILE A 38 11.06 -1.14 -6.28
C ILE A 38 11.96 -1.04 -5.05
N ASP A 39 13.07 -1.78 -5.07
CA ASP A 39 14.05 -1.76 -3.98
C ASP A 39 14.56 -0.34 -3.75
N GLY A 40 14.68 0.06 -2.49
CA GLY A 40 15.07 1.41 -2.12
C GLY A 40 13.95 2.45 -2.23
N PHE A 41 12.72 2.02 -2.52
CA PHE A 41 11.57 2.91 -2.63
C PHE A 41 10.37 2.38 -1.86
N MET A 42 9.62 1.43 -2.42
CA MET A 42 8.41 0.90 -1.78
C MET A 42 8.01 -0.46 -2.36
N ILE A 43 7.10 -1.14 -1.67
CA ILE A 43 6.37 -2.31 -2.20
C ILE A 43 4.89 -1.98 -2.21
N GLN A 44 4.20 -2.28 -3.32
CA GLN A 44 2.80 -1.92 -3.52
C GLN A 44 1.97 -3.15 -3.87
N GLY A 45 0.80 -3.26 -3.28
CA GLY A 45 -0.09 -4.39 -3.52
C GLY A 45 -1.54 -4.10 -3.17
N GLY A 46 -2.33 -5.16 -3.13
CA GLY A 46 -3.72 -5.11 -2.68
C GLY A 46 -4.75 -4.84 -3.78
N GLY A 47 -4.35 -4.85 -5.05
CA GLY A 47 -5.29 -4.56 -6.15
C GLY A 47 -5.36 -5.61 -7.25
N PHE A 48 -4.36 -6.47 -7.37
CA PHE A 48 -4.26 -7.44 -8.47
C PHE A 48 -4.15 -8.86 -7.95
N THR A 49 -4.75 -9.81 -8.68
CA THR A 49 -4.52 -11.23 -8.49
C THR A 49 -3.18 -11.63 -9.10
N LYS A 50 -2.72 -12.86 -8.83
CA LYS A 50 -1.46 -13.34 -9.41
C LYS A 50 -1.49 -13.45 -10.93
N ASP A 51 -2.68 -13.48 -11.53
CA ASP A 51 -2.87 -13.47 -12.98
C ASP A 51 -2.87 -12.04 -13.55
N MET A 52 -2.57 -11.03 -12.73
CA MET A 52 -2.57 -9.62 -13.08
C MET A 52 -3.94 -9.08 -13.48
N ASN A 53 -4.99 -9.66 -12.95
CA ASN A 53 -6.34 -9.14 -13.08
C ASN A 53 -6.64 -8.20 -11.92
N GLN A 54 -7.06 -6.98 -12.24
CA GLN A 54 -7.43 -6.00 -11.23
C GLN A 54 -8.78 -6.38 -10.60
N LYS A 55 -8.82 -6.42 -9.27
CA LYS A 55 -10.05 -6.72 -8.55
C LYS A 55 -10.97 -5.50 -8.54
N GLU A 56 -12.27 -5.75 -8.54
CA GLU A 56 -13.27 -4.70 -8.38
C GLU A 56 -13.14 -4.06 -7.01
N THR A 57 -13.40 -2.75 -6.95
CA THR A 57 -13.27 -1.96 -5.72
C THR A 57 -14.56 -1.23 -5.40
N ARG A 58 -14.67 -0.77 -4.15
CA ARG A 58 -15.70 0.17 -3.74
C ARG A 58 -15.38 1.56 -4.25
N ALA A 59 -16.27 2.52 -3.98
CA ALA A 59 -16.04 3.93 -4.32
C ALA A 59 -14.74 4.44 -3.66
N PRO A 60 -14.04 5.39 -4.32
CA PRO A 60 -12.85 6.01 -3.76
C PRO A 60 -13.14 6.74 -2.44
N ILE A 61 -12.09 6.89 -1.64
CA ILE A 61 -12.17 7.61 -0.37
C ILE A 61 -11.44 8.94 -0.43
N ARG A 62 -11.74 9.81 0.52
CA ARG A 62 -11.05 11.09 0.69
C ARG A 62 -9.58 10.85 1.06
N ASN A 63 -8.70 11.68 0.52
CA ASN A 63 -7.28 11.65 0.82
C ASN A 63 -7.01 12.35 2.16
N GLU A 64 -6.50 11.60 3.13
CA GLU A 64 -6.20 12.12 4.46
C GLU A 64 -4.72 12.48 4.67
N ALA A 65 -3.98 12.73 3.59
CA ALA A 65 -2.55 13.03 3.68
C ALA A 65 -2.22 14.29 4.49
N MET A 66 -3.20 15.15 4.71
CA MET A 66 -3.06 16.35 5.57
C MET A 66 -2.95 16.04 7.06
N ASN A 67 -2.94 14.77 7.44
CA ASN A 67 -3.02 14.35 8.85
C ASN A 67 -1.71 14.51 9.65
N GLY A 68 -0.64 14.98 9.01
CA GLY A 68 0.65 15.17 9.66
C GLY A 68 1.54 13.93 9.72
N LEU A 69 1.04 12.76 9.29
CA LEU A 69 1.85 11.56 9.20
C LEU A 69 2.73 11.62 7.95
N ARG A 70 3.94 11.07 8.04
CA ARG A 70 4.93 11.15 6.98
C ARG A 70 5.24 9.78 6.40
N ASN A 71 5.59 9.76 5.12
CA ASN A 71 6.01 8.56 4.39
C ASN A 71 7.44 8.20 4.75
N ARG A 72 7.63 7.60 5.92
CA ARG A 72 8.92 7.14 6.42
C ARG A 72 9.06 5.64 6.26
N ARG A 73 10.29 5.14 6.34
CA ARG A 73 10.54 3.71 6.29
C ARG A 73 9.62 2.96 7.27
N GLY A 74 8.97 1.91 6.76
CA GLY A 74 8.08 1.05 7.54
C GLY A 74 6.64 1.56 7.66
N THR A 75 6.31 2.73 7.10
CA THR A 75 4.92 3.20 7.09
C THR A 75 4.14 2.62 5.92
N ILE A 76 2.83 2.48 6.14
CA ILE A 76 1.89 2.06 5.10
C ILE A 76 1.02 3.24 4.69
N ALA A 77 0.86 3.42 3.39
CA ALA A 77 0.08 4.51 2.81
C ALA A 77 -0.79 4.01 1.67
N MET A 78 -1.80 4.79 1.30
CA MET A 78 -2.70 4.43 0.19
C MET A 78 -2.13 4.89 -1.14
N ALA A 79 -2.06 3.95 -2.08
CA ALA A 79 -1.81 4.27 -3.48
C ALA A 79 -3.04 4.97 -4.08
N ARG A 80 -2.82 5.81 -5.07
CA ARG A 80 -3.88 6.56 -5.76
C ARG A 80 -3.46 6.92 -7.18
N THR A 81 -4.40 7.37 -7.97
CA THR A 81 -4.13 7.97 -9.27
C THR A 81 -3.74 9.45 -9.12
N ALA A 82 -3.61 10.17 -10.22
CA ALA A 82 -3.35 11.62 -10.19
C ALA A 82 -4.51 12.43 -9.56
N VAL A 83 -5.71 11.85 -9.45
CA VAL A 83 -6.83 12.47 -8.75
C VAL A 83 -6.61 12.33 -7.25
N VAL A 84 -6.76 13.44 -6.51
CA VAL A 84 -6.45 13.49 -5.06
C VAL A 84 -7.24 12.44 -4.27
N ASP A 85 -8.56 12.38 -4.48
CA ASP A 85 -9.46 11.50 -3.74
C ASP A 85 -9.83 10.26 -4.57
N SER A 86 -8.83 9.53 -5.03
CA SER A 86 -9.00 8.36 -5.90
C SER A 86 -8.57 7.03 -5.29
N ALA A 87 -8.11 7.02 -4.05
CA ALA A 87 -7.65 5.78 -3.40
C ALA A 87 -8.81 4.81 -3.20
N THR A 88 -8.56 3.53 -3.46
CA THR A 88 -9.54 2.46 -3.24
C THR A 88 -8.95 1.35 -2.36
N SER A 89 -8.33 0.32 -2.93
CA SER A 89 -7.81 -0.81 -2.15
C SER A 89 -6.30 -0.91 -2.11
N GLN A 90 -5.59 -0.36 -3.09
CA GLN A 90 -4.14 -0.54 -3.18
C GLN A 90 -3.40 0.29 -2.14
N PHE A 91 -2.39 -0.30 -1.57
CA PHE A 91 -1.52 0.34 -0.58
C PHE A 91 -0.07 0.09 -0.93
N PHE A 92 0.81 0.84 -0.30
CA PHE A 92 2.25 0.56 -0.39
C PHE A 92 2.90 0.70 0.99
N ILE A 93 4.03 0.01 1.16
CA ILE A 93 4.86 0.10 2.36
C ILE A 93 6.17 0.75 1.95
N ASN A 94 6.54 1.81 2.62
CA ASN A 94 7.76 2.55 2.34
C ASN A 94 8.99 1.76 2.82
N LEU A 95 9.98 1.61 1.95
CA LEU A 95 11.25 0.95 2.26
C LEU A 95 12.29 1.91 2.81
N VAL A 96 12.12 3.18 2.54
CA VAL A 96 13.00 4.29 2.98
C VAL A 96 12.11 5.48 3.29
N ASP A 97 12.71 6.57 3.82
CA ASP A 97 12.00 7.82 4.02
C ASP A 97 11.77 8.48 2.65
N ASN A 98 10.51 8.55 2.24
CA ASN A 98 10.09 9.09 0.94
C ASN A 98 9.39 10.43 1.15
N ASP A 99 10.13 11.46 1.52
CA ASP A 99 9.59 12.78 1.88
C ASP A 99 8.79 13.42 0.73
N PHE A 100 9.14 13.11 -0.51
CA PHE A 100 8.44 13.65 -1.68
C PHE A 100 7.00 13.12 -1.82
N LEU A 101 6.61 12.09 -1.06
CA LEU A 101 5.25 11.56 -1.02
C LEU A 101 4.39 12.21 0.06
N ASP A 102 4.95 13.10 0.87
CA ASP A 102 4.23 13.77 1.94
C ASP A 102 3.38 14.92 1.40
N PHE A 103 2.31 15.24 2.13
CA PHE A 103 1.49 16.42 1.82
C PHE A 103 2.34 17.70 1.93
N ARG A 104 2.27 18.54 0.89
CA ARG A 104 2.96 19.84 0.87
C ARG A 104 2.00 20.99 0.57
N SER A 105 1.02 20.79 -0.29
CA SER A 105 0.01 21.79 -0.62
C SER A 105 -1.26 21.09 -1.14
N PRO A 106 -2.43 21.79 -1.14
CA PRO A 106 -3.69 21.16 -1.57
C PRO A 106 -3.87 21.10 -3.09
N THR A 107 -2.79 20.85 -3.83
CA THR A 107 -2.83 20.66 -5.28
C THR A 107 -2.65 19.15 -5.59
N PRO A 108 -3.11 18.68 -6.77
CA PRO A 108 -2.98 17.26 -7.11
C PRO A 108 -1.54 16.73 -7.06
N GLN A 109 -0.55 17.52 -7.48
CA GLN A 109 0.85 17.10 -7.48
C GLN A 109 1.46 17.07 -6.09
N ASP A 110 1.01 17.94 -5.18
CA ASP A 110 1.63 18.15 -3.87
C ASP A 110 0.78 17.66 -2.70
N PHE A 111 -0.40 17.10 -2.96
CA PHE A 111 -1.28 16.61 -1.90
C PHE A 111 -0.68 15.42 -1.15
N GLY A 112 0.08 14.61 -1.85
CA GLY A 112 0.76 13.46 -1.26
C GLY A 112 -0.14 12.23 -1.10
N TYR A 113 0.35 11.30 -0.29
CA TYR A 113 -0.24 9.98 -0.08
C TYR A 113 -0.51 9.77 1.40
N ALA A 114 -1.74 9.36 1.72
CA ALA A 114 -2.20 9.26 3.10
C ALA A 114 -1.55 8.07 3.82
N VAL A 115 -0.65 8.35 4.74
CA VAL A 115 -0.11 7.37 5.68
C VAL A 115 -1.18 7.06 6.72
N PHE A 116 -1.39 5.76 7.01
CA PHE A 116 -2.42 5.35 7.96
C PHE A 116 -1.96 4.30 8.96
N GLY A 117 -0.67 4.01 9.00
CA GLY A 117 -0.12 3.05 9.95
C GLY A 117 1.36 2.79 9.74
N SER A 118 1.87 1.81 10.46
CA SER A 118 3.26 1.40 10.35
C SER A 118 3.43 -0.08 10.66
N VAL A 119 4.52 -0.65 10.17
CA VAL A 119 4.92 -2.03 10.47
C VAL A 119 5.48 -2.07 11.88
N THR A 120 4.91 -2.91 12.73
CA THR A 120 5.37 -3.12 14.12
C THR A 120 6.17 -4.41 14.26
N ASP A 121 5.96 -5.38 13.36
CA ASP A 121 6.70 -6.62 13.33
C ASP A 121 6.73 -7.15 11.89
N GLY A 122 7.83 -7.80 11.51
CA GLY A 122 7.97 -8.35 10.17
C GLY A 122 8.59 -7.40 9.15
N LEU A 123 9.30 -6.36 9.59
CA LEU A 123 9.98 -5.45 8.65
C LEU A 123 11.04 -6.19 7.82
N GLU A 124 11.65 -7.24 8.38
CA GLU A 124 12.56 -8.11 7.65
C GLU A 124 11.86 -8.86 6.51
N VAL A 125 10.58 -9.18 6.65
CA VAL A 125 9.77 -9.76 5.57
C VAL A 125 9.58 -8.74 4.45
N VAL A 126 9.27 -7.49 4.81
CA VAL A 126 9.16 -6.39 3.85
C VAL A 126 10.47 -6.22 3.07
N ASP A 127 11.60 -6.27 3.76
CA ASP A 127 12.93 -6.16 3.13
C ASP A 127 13.23 -7.35 2.21
N GLN A 128 12.78 -8.55 2.57
CA GLN A 128 12.91 -9.73 1.70
C GLN A 128 12.09 -9.55 0.42
N ILE A 129 10.88 -9.06 0.51
CA ILE A 129 10.05 -8.77 -0.66
C ILE A 129 10.75 -7.75 -1.56
N ALA A 130 11.39 -6.74 -0.97
CA ALA A 130 12.09 -5.70 -1.72
C ALA A 130 13.23 -6.24 -2.59
N LYS A 131 13.80 -7.37 -2.25
CA LYS A 131 14.98 -7.95 -2.92
C LYS A 131 14.65 -8.95 -4.01
N VAL A 132 13.37 -9.28 -4.21
CA VAL A 132 13.00 -10.26 -5.25
C VAL A 132 13.27 -9.72 -6.64
N LYS A 133 13.50 -10.63 -7.57
CA LYS A 133 13.71 -10.27 -8.97
C LYS A 133 12.40 -9.80 -9.59
N THR A 134 12.45 -8.68 -10.31
CA THR A 134 11.29 -8.07 -10.95
C THR A 134 11.49 -7.96 -12.46
N GLY A 135 10.37 -7.78 -13.16
CA GLY A 135 10.36 -7.62 -14.61
C GLY A 135 9.05 -7.01 -15.09
N PHE A 136 8.72 -7.28 -16.34
CA PHE A 136 7.47 -6.79 -16.93
C PHE A 136 6.38 -7.86 -16.89
N ALA A 137 5.13 -7.41 -16.68
CA ALA A 137 3.94 -8.23 -16.87
C ALA A 137 2.95 -7.41 -17.68
N GLY A 138 2.89 -7.64 -19.01
CA GLY A 138 2.13 -6.80 -19.92
C GLY A 138 2.61 -5.35 -19.87
N PRO A 139 1.72 -4.37 -19.64
CA PRO A 139 2.11 -2.95 -19.55
C PRO A 139 2.73 -2.59 -18.20
N HIS A 140 2.75 -3.50 -17.23
CA HIS A 140 3.24 -3.23 -15.88
C HIS A 140 4.73 -3.50 -15.78
N GLN A 141 5.45 -2.59 -15.09
CA GLN A 141 6.88 -2.70 -14.80
C GLN A 141 7.08 -3.01 -13.32
N ASN A 142 8.25 -3.51 -12.97
CA ASN A 142 8.64 -3.76 -11.57
C ASN A 142 7.74 -4.80 -10.88
N VAL A 143 7.27 -5.76 -11.65
CA VAL A 143 6.44 -6.86 -11.14
C VAL A 143 7.35 -8.01 -10.72
N PRO A 144 7.23 -8.54 -9.49
CA PRO A 144 7.99 -9.72 -9.10
C PRO A 144 7.81 -10.88 -10.08
N GLU A 145 8.92 -11.48 -10.54
CA GLU A 145 8.86 -12.59 -11.50
C GLU A 145 8.14 -13.80 -10.92
N GLU A 146 8.35 -14.07 -9.62
CA GLU A 146 7.55 -15.03 -8.88
C GLU A 146 6.54 -14.26 -8.04
N ALA A 147 5.26 -14.56 -8.17
CA ALA A 147 4.20 -13.84 -7.47
C ALA A 147 4.42 -13.86 -5.95
N ILE A 148 4.41 -12.69 -5.35
CA ILE A 148 4.43 -12.52 -3.89
C ILE A 148 2.98 -12.35 -3.44
N VAL A 149 2.40 -13.44 -2.92
CA VAL A 149 0.96 -13.50 -2.62
C VAL A 149 0.69 -13.15 -1.17
N ILE A 150 -0.28 -12.29 -0.96
CA ILE A 150 -0.87 -12.05 0.35
C ILE A 150 -1.88 -13.18 0.59
N LYS A 151 -1.51 -14.14 1.45
CA LYS A 151 -2.35 -15.31 1.69
C LYS A 151 -3.60 -14.96 2.46
N LYS A 152 -3.44 -14.15 3.49
CA LYS A 152 -4.54 -13.78 4.37
C LYS A 152 -4.22 -12.49 5.12
N VAL A 153 -5.23 -11.65 5.31
CA VAL A 153 -5.15 -10.48 6.19
C VAL A 153 -6.18 -10.65 7.30
N THR A 154 -5.73 -10.57 8.54
CA THR A 154 -6.62 -10.66 9.71
C THR A 154 -6.58 -9.34 10.48
N VAL A 155 -7.70 -9.01 11.11
CA VAL A 155 -7.86 -7.81 11.93
C VAL A 155 -8.17 -8.23 13.36
N SER A 156 -7.41 -7.69 14.30
CA SER A 156 -7.62 -7.98 15.71
C SER A 156 -7.96 -6.71 16.51
#